data_4a8524b81a9bb18b6939511cfaac3a61
#
_entry.id   4a8524b81a9bb18b6939511cfaac3a61
#
_cell.length_a   1.000
_cell.length_b   1.000
_cell.length_c   1.000
_cell.angle_alpha   90.00
_cell.angle_beta   90.00
_cell.angle_gamma   90.00
#
_symmetry.space_group_name_H-M   'P 1'
#
loop_
_entity.id
_entity.type
_entity.pdbx_description
1 polymer ?
#
loop_
_entity_poly.entity_id
_entity_poly.type
_entity_poly.pdbx_seq_one_letter_code
_entity_poly.pdbx_strand_id
1 'polypeptide(L)'
;MKELHGTEWYGEYATLTDEHNDYVQIEYKCNGTGRLYDYTLFPGIDLIFMDFNCSDTFHEPIPNKNIIEIRHYQKGRVEFELRNNKVFHMKEGEFCINALANIPAAYSFPFGYSVGLSCVIDKDSVDVETQQIFSYYNIDVLNLGRELELEKKWFLCRTPQRLLHIFDELYAAKGVEGRDYFRIKLLELFYHIKQLRIEDQYEATYYAKEQIEIIKRIRQELIENLDKKISIEELLRKEPMSKVTSVSY
;
A
#
# COMPACT_ATOMS: atom_id res chain seq x y z
N MET A 1 -12.71 -23.90 -3.25
CA MET A 1 -13.75 -22.86 -3.28
C MET A 1 -13.04 -21.53 -3.46
N LYS A 2 -13.18 -20.92 -4.61
CA LYS A 2 -12.50 -19.66 -4.95
C LYS A 2 -13.39 -18.51 -4.48
N GLU A 3 -13.29 -18.13 -3.24
CA GLU A 3 -13.69 -16.80 -2.82
C GLU A 3 -12.46 -15.91 -2.81
N LEU A 4 -11.94 -15.72 -3.99
CA LEU A 4 -11.17 -14.51 -4.25
C LEU A 4 -12.04 -13.33 -3.87
N HIS A 5 -11.45 -12.35 -3.23
CA HIS A 5 -12.01 -11.03 -3.26
C HIS A 5 -12.35 -10.76 -4.72
N GLY A 6 -13.61 -10.76 -5.08
CA GLY A 6 -14.00 -10.59 -6.47
C GLY A 6 -13.39 -9.29 -7.02
N THR A 7 -13.47 -9.08 -8.32
CA THR A 7 -13.00 -7.82 -8.95
C THR A 7 -13.55 -6.57 -8.25
N GLU A 8 -14.62 -6.69 -7.47
CA GLU A 8 -15.18 -5.65 -6.60
C GLU A 8 -14.19 -5.10 -5.56
N TRP A 9 -13.23 -5.92 -5.06
CA TRP A 9 -12.18 -5.47 -4.15
C TRP A 9 -11.22 -4.48 -4.82
N TYR A 10 -10.89 -4.73 -6.07
CA TYR A 10 -9.92 -3.93 -6.82
C TYR A 10 -10.53 -2.73 -7.54
N GLY A 11 -11.87 -2.57 -7.49
CA GLY A 11 -12.58 -1.50 -8.14
C GLY A 11 -12.74 -1.66 -9.65
N GLU A 12 -13.24 -0.61 -10.29
CA GLU A 12 -13.60 -0.61 -11.72
C GLU A 12 -12.41 -0.66 -12.71
N TYR A 13 -11.21 -0.42 -12.20
CA TYR A 13 -9.98 -0.43 -13.01
C TYR A 13 -9.45 -1.82 -13.25
N ALA A 14 -9.84 -2.79 -12.44
CA ALA A 14 -9.28 -4.12 -12.40
C ALA A 14 -9.97 -5.07 -13.37
N THR A 15 -9.18 -5.87 -14.06
CA THR A 15 -9.65 -6.97 -14.91
C THR A 15 -8.84 -8.21 -14.58
N LEU A 16 -9.53 -9.31 -14.27
CA LEU A 16 -8.91 -10.63 -14.14
C LEU A 16 -8.43 -11.08 -15.51
N THR A 17 -7.12 -11.32 -15.66
CA THR A 17 -6.52 -11.67 -16.96
C THR A 17 -6.08 -13.11 -17.04
N ASP A 18 -5.64 -13.72 -15.92
CA ASP A 18 -5.19 -15.09 -15.90
C ASP A 18 -5.40 -15.73 -14.52
N GLU A 19 -5.64 -17.04 -14.51
CA GLU A 19 -5.79 -17.84 -13.30
C GLU A 19 -4.74 -18.95 -13.30
N HIS A 20 -3.79 -18.83 -12.40
CA HIS A 20 -2.80 -19.87 -12.12
C HIS A 20 -3.25 -20.76 -10.95
N ASN A 21 -2.56 -21.89 -10.75
CA ASN A 21 -2.86 -22.79 -9.63
C ASN A 21 -2.68 -22.10 -8.27
N ASP A 22 -1.70 -21.21 -8.15
CA ASP A 22 -1.29 -20.59 -6.91
C ASP A 22 -1.76 -19.13 -6.75
N TYR A 23 -2.00 -18.42 -7.84
CA TYR A 23 -2.39 -17.02 -7.81
C TYR A 23 -3.33 -16.68 -8.98
N VAL A 24 -3.94 -15.52 -8.89
CA VAL A 24 -4.61 -14.89 -10.03
C VAL A 24 -3.84 -13.64 -10.43
N GLN A 25 -3.79 -13.39 -11.73
CA GLN A 25 -3.24 -12.16 -12.28
C GLN A 25 -4.36 -11.19 -12.61
N ILE A 26 -4.18 -9.96 -12.18
CA ILE A 26 -5.13 -8.87 -12.39
C ILE A 26 -4.38 -7.74 -13.08
N GLU A 27 -4.96 -7.21 -14.14
CA GLU A 27 -4.46 -6.02 -14.83
C GLU A 27 -5.33 -4.81 -14.51
N TYR A 28 -4.66 -3.68 -14.29
CA TYR A 28 -5.30 -2.39 -14.08
C TYR A 28 -5.33 -1.60 -15.39
N LYS A 29 -6.52 -1.12 -15.72
CA LYS A 29 -6.70 -0.19 -16.85
C LYS A 29 -6.11 1.16 -16.48
N CYS A 30 -4.96 1.48 -17.05
CA CYS A 30 -4.22 2.71 -16.81
C CYS A 30 -3.44 3.13 -18.06
N ASN A 31 -2.94 4.38 -18.05
CA ASN A 31 -2.02 4.88 -19.07
C ASN A 31 -0.61 4.37 -18.80
N GLY A 32 -0.33 3.15 -19.19
CA GLY A 32 0.88 2.41 -18.90
C GLY A 32 0.58 0.95 -18.59
N THR A 33 1.23 0.40 -17.56
CA THR A 33 0.99 -0.97 -17.08
C THR A 33 0.75 -0.99 -15.57
N GLY A 34 -0.25 -1.76 -15.15
CA GLY A 34 -0.51 -2.05 -13.74
C GLY A 34 -0.88 -3.52 -13.59
N ARG A 35 -0.13 -4.27 -12.79
CA ARG A 35 -0.34 -5.69 -12.58
C ARG A 35 -0.33 -6.05 -11.12
N LEU A 36 -1.26 -6.90 -10.73
CA LEU A 36 -1.29 -7.53 -9.42
C LEU A 36 -1.18 -9.05 -9.59
N TYR A 37 -0.57 -9.68 -8.59
CA TYR A 37 -0.49 -11.12 -8.45
C TYR A 37 -1.01 -11.46 -7.07
N ASP A 38 -2.23 -11.98 -7.02
CA ASP A 38 -2.96 -12.22 -5.77
C ASP A 38 -2.93 -13.69 -5.41
N TYR A 39 -2.29 -14.00 -4.28
CA TYR A 39 -2.15 -15.32 -3.69
C TYR A 39 -3.09 -15.43 -2.49
N THR A 40 -4.21 -16.13 -2.62
CA THR A 40 -5.03 -16.51 -1.45
C THR A 40 -4.29 -17.59 -0.65
N LEU A 41 -3.73 -17.20 0.50
CA LEU A 41 -2.89 -18.08 1.31
C LEU A 41 -3.71 -18.89 2.33
N PHE A 42 -4.66 -18.22 2.97
CA PHE A 42 -5.62 -18.83 3.90
C PHE A 42 -7.00 -18.22 3.64
N PRO A 43 -8.11 -18.85 4.09
CA PRO A 43 -9.41 -18.19 4.08
C PRO A 43 -9.32 -16.81 4.73
N GLY A 44 -9.67 -15.77 3.98
CA GLY A 44 -9.62 -14.38 4.43
C GLY A 44 -8.23 -13.76 4.51
N ILE A 45 -7.17 -14.41 4.00
CA ILE A 45 -5.82 -13.83 4.01
C ILE A 45 -5.17 -13.96 2.63
N ASP A 46 -4.92 -12.82 2.00
CA ASP A 46 -4.31 -12.71 0.69
C ASP A 46 -2.96 -11.99 0.75
N LEU A 47 -2.03 -12.43 -0.09
CA LEU A 47 -0.77 -11.76 -0.36
C LEU A 47 -0.77 -11.28 -1.81
N ILE A 48 -0.70 -9.96 -2.00
CA ILE A 48 -0.86 -9.32 -3.29
C ILE A 48 0.44 -8.61 -3.65
N PHE A 49 1.10 -9.03 -4.72
CA PHE A 49 2.23 -8.29 -5.28
C PHE A 49 1.72 -7.28 -6.30
N MET A 50 2.26 -6.09 -6.26
CA MET A 50 1.87 -4.95 -7.09
C MET A 50 3.05 -4.50 -7.94
N ASP A 51 2.80 -4.27 -9.23
CA ASP A 51 3.78 -3.77 -10.19
C ASP A 51 3.11 -2.75 -11.11
N PHE A 52 3.38 -1.47 -10.87
CA PHE A 52 2.80 -0.37 -11.62
C PHE A 52 3.89 0.42 -12.34
N ASN A 53 3.65 0.70 -13.61
CA ASN A 53 4.41 1.64 -14.42
C ASN A 53 3.41 2.57 -15.12
N CYS A 54 2.85 3.49 -14.35
CA CYS A 54 1.85 4.48 -14.75
C CYS A 54 1.80 5.61 -13.73
N SER A 55 1.25 6.75 -14.13
CA SER A 55 1.08 7.93 -13.25
C SER A 55 -0.38 8.26 -12.95
N ASP A 56 -1.29 7.33 -13.25
CA ASP A 56 -2.71 7.52 -13.00
C ASP A 56 -3.02 7.55 -11.50
N THR A 57 -4.16 8.14 -11.16
CA THR A 57 -4.73 8.10 -9.83
C THR A 57 -5.84 7.06 -9.80
N PHE A 58 -5.78 6.15 -8.85
CA PHE A 58 -6.78 5.11 -8.64
C PHE A 58 -7.63 5.45 -7.42
N HIS A 59 -8.94 5.38 -7.56
CA HIS A 59 -9.88 5.59 -6.46
C HIS A 59 -10.22 4.26 -5.82
N GLU A 60 -10.04 4.16 -4.51
CA GLU A 60 -10.39 2.95 -3.77
C GLU A 60 -11.86 3.01 -3.32
N PRO A 61 -12.66 1.99 -3.64
CA PRO A 61 -13.99 1.86 -3.06
C PRO A 61 -13.88 1.66 -1.55
N ILE A 62 -14.92 1.97 -0.80
CA ILE A 62 -15.00 1.57 0.61
C ILE A 62 -15.42 0.10 0.61
N PRO A 63 -14.55 -0.83 1.00
CA PRO A 63 -14.94 -2.22 1.07
C PRO A 63 -15.96 -2.42 2.21
N ASN A 64 -16.94 -3.27 1.98
CA ASN A 64 -17.87 -3.71 3.03
C ASN A 64 -17.29 -4.92 3.77
N LYS A 65 -16.07 -4.78 4.32
CA LYS A 65 -15.31 -5.85 4.96
C LYS A 65 -14.47 -5.32 6.10
N ASN A 66 -14.32 -6.11 7.15
CA ASN A 66 -13.52 -5.78 8.33
C ASN A 66 -12.05 -6.13 8.11
N ILE A 67 -11.26 -5.20 7.60
CA ILE A 67 -9.94 -5.43 7.05
C ILE A 67 -8.83 -4.85 7.91
N ILE A 68 -7.72 -5.60 7.99
CA ILE A 68 -6.37 -5.11 8.29
C ILE A 68 -5.55 -5.28 7.01
N GLU A 69 -4.81 -4.26 6.64
CA GLU A 69 -3.91 -4.31 5.50
C GLU A 69 -2.50 -3.90 5.91
N ILE A 70 -1.52 -4.69 5.47
CA ILE A 70 -0.09 -4.48 5.67
C ILE A 70 0.51 -4.23 4.30
N ARG A 71 1.08 -3.05 4.07
CA ARG A 71 1.70 -2.68 2.78
C ARG A 71 3.19 -2.40 2.95
N HIS A 72 3.98 -2.86 2.00
CA HIS A 72 5.41 -2.55 1.87
C HIS A 72 5.73 -2.15 0.43
N TYR A 73 6.58 -1.14 0.26
CA TYR A 73 7.03 -0.69 -1.04
C TYR A 73 8.52 -0.91 -1.22
N GLN A 74 8.87 -1.75 -2.21
CA GLN A 74 10.24 -2.06 -2.57
C GLN A 74 10.85 -0.96 -3.43
N LYS A 75 10.06 -0.37 -4.34
CA LYS A 75 10.52 0.68 -5.26
C LYS A 75 9.44 1.72 -5.49
N GLY A 76 9.90 2.94 -5.77
CA GLY A 76 9.04 4.04 -6.09
C GLY A 76 8.51 4.80 -4.88
N ARG A 77 7.50 5.61 -5.13
CA ARG A 77 6.82 6.41 -4.11
C ARG A 77 5.33 6.33 -4.36
N VAL A 78 4.56 6.16 -3.30
CA VAL A 78 3.10 6.15 -3.37
C VAL A 78 2.55 7.33 -2.60
N GLU A 79 1.63 8.02 -3.22
CA GLU A 79 0.85 9.10 -2.64
C GLU A 79 -0.52 8.56 -2.29
N PHE A 80 -0.93 8.73 -1.02
CA PHE A 80 -2.25 8.35 -0.55
C PHE A 80 -3.08 9.59 -0.24
N GLU A 81 -4.23 9.69 -0.86
CA GLU A 81 -5.24 10.69 -0.55
C GLU A 81 -6.21 10.11 0.48
N LEU A 82 -6.32 10.76 1.63
CA LEU A 82 -7.27 10.38 2.67
C LEU A 82 -8.61 11.08 2.47
N ARG A 83 -9.69 10.49 3.00
CA ARG A 83 -11.06 11.02 2.88
C ARG A 83 -11.28 12.38 3.58
N ASN A 84 -10.36 12.83 4.41
CA ASN A 84 -10.36 14.13 5.07
C ASN A 84 -9.55 15.22 4.33
N ASN A 85 -9.34 15.06 3.04
CA ASN A 85 -8.56 15.95 2.17
C ASN A 85 -7.09 16.14 2.60
N LYS A 86 -6.54 15.15 3.29
CA LYS A 86 -5.11 15.08 3.58
C LYS A 86 -4.44 14.08 2.64
N VAL A 87 -3.20 14.37 2.33
CA VAL A 87 -2.33 13.52 1.51
C VAL A 87 -1.09 13.19 2.32
N PHE A 88 -0.63 11.96 2.22
CA PHE A 88 0.70 11.57 2.71
C PHE A 88 1.38 10.65 1.71
N HIS A 89 2.69 10.48 1.89
CA HIS A 89 3.50 9.67 0.99
C HIS A 89 4.16 8.54 1.74
N MET A 90 4.21 7.38 1.07
CA MET A 90 5.12 6.30 1.43
C MET A 90 6.28 6.24 0.45
N LYS A 91 7.46 6.03 0.99
CA LYS A 91 8.72 5.93 0.24
C LYS A 91 9.17 4.48 0.15
N GLU A 92 10.13 4.28 -0.72
CA GLU A 92 10.86 3.01 -0.81
C GLU A 92 11.45 2.59 0.54
N GLY A 93 11.28 1.31 0.89
CA GLY A 93 11.74 0.75 2.16
C GLY A 93 10.88 1.09 3.38
N GLU A 94 9.71 1.68 3.19
CA GLU A 94 8.72 1.91 4.24
C GLU A 94 7.62 0.88 4.19
N PHE A 95 7.06 0.55 5.36
CA PHE A 95 5.85 -0.24 5.44
C PHE A 95 4.82 0.42 6.33
N CYS A 96 3.57 0.08 6.11
CA CYS A 96 2.46 0.55 6.92
C CYS A 96 1.49 -0.58 7.26
N ILE A 97 0.72 -0.34 8.30
CA ILE A 97 -0.45 -1.15 8.65
C ILE A 97 -1.62 -0.20 8.83
N ASN A 98 -2.75 -0.53 8.22
CA ASN A 98 -3.99 0.23 8.37
C ASN A 98 -5.19 -0.69 8.55
N ALA A 99 -6.24 -0.17 9.16
CA ALA A 99 -7.55 -0.82 9.28
C ALA A 99 -8.58 -0.14 8.37
N LEU A 100 -9.73 -0.78 8.21
CA LEU A 100 -10.84 -0.31 7.38
C LEU A 100 -11.21 1.17 7.64
N ALA A 101 -11.20 1.60 8.91
CA ALA A 101 -11.57 2.96 9.29
C ALA A 101 -10.73 4.05 8.59
N ASN A 102 -9.54 3.70 8.11
CA ASN A 102 -8.56 4.62 7.56
C ASN A 102 -8.15 4.29 6.11
N ILE A 103 -8.96 3.53 5.36
CA ILE A 103 -8.68 3.25 3.94
C ILE A 103 -8.61 4.56 3.16
N PRO A 104 -7.61 4.74 2.28
CA PRO A 104 -7.48 5.95 1.48
C PRO A 104 -8.66 6.12 0.52
N ALA A 105 -8.92 7.33 0.07
CA ALA A 105 -9.89 7.61 -0.99
C ALA A 105 -9.30 7.33 -2.37
N ALA A 106 -7.99 7.56 -2.51
CA ALA A 106 -7.26 7.34 -3.75
C ALA A 106 -5.76 7.17 -3.48
N TYR A 107 -5.06 6.60 -4.46
CA TYR A 107 -3.61 6.52 -4.48
C TYR A 107 -3.07 6.79 -5.89
N SER A 108 -1.83 7.26 -5.95
CA SER A 108 -1.12 7.52 -7.20
C SER A 108 0.38 7.32 -7.05
N PHE A 109 1.08 7.28 -8.18
CA PHE A 109 2.53 7.05 -8.23
C PHE A 109 3.24 8.29 -8.80
N PRO A 110 3.70 9.23 -7.95
CA PRO A 110 4.27 10.50 -8.40
C PRO A 110 5.48 10.38 -9.33
N PHE A 111 6.21 9.25 -9.27
CA PHE A 111 7.35 8.96 -10.14
C PHE A 111 6.98 8.14 -11.37
N GLY A 112 5.70 7.81 -11.56
CA GLY A 112 5.22 7.00 -12.68
C GLY A 112 5.47 5.51 -12.52
N TYR A 113 5.99 5.04 -11.39
CA TYR A 113 6.19 3.62 -11.11
C TYR A 113 6.10 3.30 -9.61
N SER A 114 5.72 2.06 -9.30
CA SER A 114 5.76 1.52 -7.95
C SER A 114 5.83 -0.01 -7.98
N VAL A 115 6.66 -0.59 -7.14
CA VAL A 115 6.70 -2.03 -6.88
C VAL A 115 6.50 -2.24 -5.39
N GLY A 116 5.50 -3.02 -5.04
CA GLY A 116 5.15 -3.25 -3.65
C GLY A 116 4.43 -4.59 -3.43
N LEU A 117 4.09 -4.85 -2.19
CA LEU A 117 3.20 -5.92 -1.80
C LEU A 117 2.21 -5.43 -0.73
N SER A 118 1.06 -6.06 -0.70
CA SER A 118 0.04 -5.92 0.32
C SER A 118 -0.33 -7.29 0.88
N CYS A 119 -0.44 -7.40 2.20
CA CYS A 119 -1.09 -8.53 2.84
C CYS A 119 -2.40 -8.04 3.42
N VAL A 120 -3.51 -8.62 2.93
CA VAL A 120 -4.87 -8.26 3.33
C VAL A 120 -5.44 -9.34 4.23
N ILE A 121 -5.99 -8.95 5.37
CA ILE A 121 -6.68 -9.84 6.31
C ILE A 121 -8.13 -9.37 6.40
N ASP A 122 -9.05 -10.12 5.79
CA ASP A 122 -10.49 -9.96 5.95
C ASP A 122 -10.93 -10.75 7.19
N LYS A 123 -11.06 -10.06 8.32
CA LYS A 123 -11.31 -10.69 9.64
C LYS A 123 -12.59 -11.52 9.67
N ASP A 124 -13.59 -11.15 8.85
CA ASP A 124 -14.88 -11.83 8.83
C ASP A 124 -14.83 -13.15 8.01
N SER A 125 -13.82 -13.29 7.16
CA SER A 125 -13.58 -14.47 6.32
C SER A 125 -12.54 -15.43 6.88
N VAL A 126 -11.76 -15.04 7.91
CA VAL A 126 -10.76 -15.93 8.54
C VAL A 126 -11.46 -17.02 9.34
N ASP A 127 -11.31 -18.26 8.90
CA ASP A 127 -11.94 -19.41 9.55
C ASP A 127 -11.25 -19.85 10.86
N VAL A 128 -11.91 -20.74 11.58
CA VAL A 128 -11.41 -21.23 12.90
C VAL A 128 -10.11 -22.03 12.74
N GLU A 129 -9.95 -22.78 11.65
CA GLU A 129 -8.75 -23.56 11.38
C GLU A 129 -7.54 -22.65 11.16
N THR A 130 -7.70 -21.61 10.36
CA THR A 130 -6.68 -20.58 10.16
C THR A 130 -6.31 -19.91 11.48
N GLN A 131 -7.29 -19.52 12.29
CA GLN A 131 -7.02 -18.92 13.60
C GLN A 131 -6.24 -19.87 14.51
N GLN A 132 -6.52 -21.18 14.51
CA GLN A 132 -5.79 -22.17 15.28
C GLN A 132 -4.32 -22.29 14.84
N ILE A 133 -4.04 -22.26 13.53
CA ILE A 133 -2.67 -22.30 13.00
C ILE A 133 -1.86 -21.13 13.56
N PHE A 134 -2.39 -19.91 13.50
CA PHE A 134 -1.69 -18.72 14.02
C PHE A 134 -1.59 -18.71 15.54
N SER A 135 -2.63 -19.15 16.23
CA SER A 135 -2.66 -19.17 17.71
C SER A 135 -1.65 -20.15 18.31
N TYR A 136 -1.28 -21.22 17.61
CA TYR A 136 -0.21 -22.13 18.01
C TYR A 136 1.14 -21.38 18.18
N TYR A 137 1.35 -20.33 17.43
CA TYR A 137 2.52 -19.45 17.53
C TYR A 137 2.26 -18.19 18.38
N ASN A 138 1.18 -18.19 19.16
CA ASN A 138 0.73 -17.03 19.95
C ASN A 138 0.51 -15.77 19.08
N ILE A 139 -0.02 -15.94 17.87
CA ILE A 139 -0.42 -14.86 16.98
C ILE A 139 -1.95 -14.77 16.97
N ASP A 140 -2.51 -13.66 17.44
CA ASP A 140 -3.92 -13.34 17.30
C ASP A 140 -4.10 -12.61 15.96
N VAL A 141 -4.41 -13.37 14.91
CA VAL A 141 -4.50 -12.86 13.55
C VAL A 141 -5.64 -11.86 13.36
N LEU A 142 -6.74 -12.01 14.10
CA LEU A 142 -7.88 -11.08 14.04
C LEU A 142 -7.61 -9.75 14.75
N ASN A 143 -6.65 -9.73 15.67
CA ASN A 143 -6.25 -8.55 16.41
C ASN A 143 -4.77 -8.18 16.16
N LEU A 144 -4.23 -8.58 15.02
CA LEU A 144 -2.88 -8.23 14.64
C LEU A 144 -2.74 -6.71 14.59
N GLY A 145 -1.77 -6.17 15.34
CA GLY A 145 -1.59 -4.73 15.44
C GLY A 145 -2.55 -4.00 16.40
N ARG A 146 -3.24 -4.71 17.32
CA ARG A 146 -4.09 -4.09 18.36
C ARG A 146 -3.35 -2.98 19.12
N GLU A 147 -2.09 -3.21 19.48
CA GLU A 147 -1.24 -2.26 20.22
C GLU A 147 -0.86 -1.01 19.38
N LEU A 148 -1.20 -0.99 18.08
CA LEU A 148 -0.80 0.06 17.15
C LEU A 148 -1.89 1.12 16.92
N GLU A 149 -3.03 1.01 17.61
CA GLU A 149 -4.17 1.96 17.51
C GLU A 149 -4.66 2.20 16.06
N LEU A 150 -4.73 1.14 15.25
CA LEU A 150 -5.04 1.21 13.81
C LEU A 150 -6.40 1.84 13.49
N GLU A 151 -7.35 1.82 14.43
CA GLU A 151 -8.66 2.48 14.29
C GLU A 151 -8.55 4.01 14.25
N LYS A 152 -7.49 4.57 14.83
CA LYS A 152 -7.28 6.02 14.91
C LYS A 152 -6.41 6.56 13.79
N LYS A 153 -5.41 5.78 13.36
CA LYS A 153 -4.40 6.23 12.39
C LYS A 153 -3.69 5.04 11.74
N TRP A 154 -3.03 5.32 10.63
CA TRP A 154 -2.10 4.38 10.04
C TRP A 154 -0.89 4.21 10.96
N PHE A 155 -0.45 2.97 11.13
CA PHE A 155 0.90 2.71 11.61
C PHE A 155 1.86 2.77 10.45
N LEU A 156 2.82 3.67 10.49
CA LEU A 156 3.79 3.90 9.42
C LEU A 156 5.19 3.93 10.01
N CYS A 157 6.11 3.14 9.47
CA CYS A 157 7.50 3.20 9.88
C CYS A 157 8.46 2.82 8.76
N ARG A 158 9.73 3.18 8.93
CA ARG A 158 10.79 2.59 8.13
C ARG A 158 10.88 1.11 8.47
N THR A 159 10.98 0.26 7.46
CA THR A 159 10.99 -1.19 7.67
C THR A 159 12.14 -1.60 8.60
N PRO A 160 11.84 -2.14 9.79
CA PRO A 160 12.88 -2.65 10.69
C PRO A 160 13.67 -3.77 10.03
N GLN A 161 14.96 -3.88 10.36
CA GLN A 161 15.85 -4.90 9.78
C GLN A 161 15.30 -6.34 9.92
N ARG A 162 14.59 -6.62 11.02
CA ARG A 162 13.95 -7.92 11.29
C ARG A 162 12.77 -8.24 10.34
N LEU A 163 12.20 -7.24 9.67
CA LEU A 163 11.15 -7.41 8.67
C LEU A 163 11.69 -7.28 7.25
N LEU A 164 12.76 -6.54 7.05
CA LEU A 164 13.30 -6.24 5.73
C LEU A 164 13.67 -7.53 4.98
N HIS A 165 14.38 -8.47 5.62
CA HIS A 165 14.75 -9.74 4.99
C HIS A 165 13.54 -10.58 4.58
N ILE A 166 12.43 -10.51 5.34
CA ILE A 166 11.20 -11.25 5.01
C ILE A 166 10.58 -10.66 3.74
N PHE A 167 10.49 -9.33 3.65
CA PHE A 167 10.00 -8.67 2.45
C PHE A 167 10.88 -8.95 1.24
N ASP A 168 12.21 -8.90 1.39
CA ASP A 168 13.15 -9.22 0.30
C ASP A 168 12.96 -10.64 -0.21
N GLU A 169 12.79 -11.62 0.69
CA GLU A 169 12.52 -13.01 0.32
C GLU A 169 11.15 -13.18 -0.34
N LEU A 170 10.11 -12.50 0.12
CA LEU A 170 8.81 -12.50 -0.52
C LEU A 170 8.89 -11.98 -1.96
N TYR A 171 9.58 -10.86 -2.20
CA TYR A 171 9.77 -10.34 -3.56
C TYR A 171 10.58 -11.28 -4.45
N ALA A 172 11.64 -11.90 -3.91
CA ALA A 172 12.46 -12.85 -4.65
C ALA A 172 11.70 -14.13 -5.01
N ALA A 173 10.76 -14.55 -4.19
CA ALA A 173 9.95 -15.75 -4.37
C ALA A 173 8.78 -15.59 -5.35
N LYS A 174 8.40 -14.35 -5.70
CA LYS A 174 7.29 -14.07 -6.61
C LYS A 174 7.48 -14.77 -7.96
N GLY A 175 6.51 -15.62 -8.35
CA GLY A 175 6.54 -16.38 -9.59
C GLY A 175 7.53 -17.54 -9.63
N VAL A 176 8.22 -17.83 -8.51
CA VAL A 176 9.18 -18.94 -8.36
C VAL A 176 8.64 -19.98 -7.39
N GLU A 177 8.14 -19.54 -6.23
CA GLU A 177 7.65 -20.38 -5.16
C GLU A 177 6.12 -20.46 -5.14
N GLY A 178 5.59 -21.56 -4.61
CA GLY A 178 4.16 -21.78 -4.46
C GLY A 178 3.59 -21.22 -3.15
N ARG A 179 2.26 -21.34 -2.97
CA ARG A 179 1.52 -20.84 -1.80
C ARG A 179 2.08 -21.29 -0.46
N ASP A 180 2.58 -22.52 -0.38
CA ASP A 180 3.05 -23.07 0.92
C ASP A 180 4.28 -22.32 1.43
N TYR A 181 5.17 -21.90 0.54
CA TYR A 181 6.31 -21.03 0.91
C TYR A 181 5.80 -19.69 1.47
N PHE A 182 4.87 -19.06 0.76
CA PHE A 182 4.30 -17.79 1.22
C PHE A 182 3.53 -17.90 2.54
N ARG A 183 2.87 -19.03 2.81
CA ARG A 183 2.23 -19.31 4.12
C ARG A 183 3.25 -19.32 5.26
N ILE A 184 4.41 -19.94 5.06
CA ILE A 184 5.50 -19.96 6.04
C ILE A 184 6.04 -18.55 6.27
N LYS A 185 6.27 -17.80 5.19
CA LYS A 185 6.75 -16.42 5.28
C LYS A 185 5.75 -15.48 5.94
N LEU A 186 4.47 -15.71 5.74
CA LEU A 186 3.43 -14.93 6.38
C LEU A 186 3.36 -15.19 7.89
N LEU A 187 3.54 -16.43 8.35
CA LEU A 187 3.69 -16.76 9.77
C LEU A 187 4.86 -16.00 10.40
N GLU A 188 6.01 -15.98 9.72
CA GLU A 188 7.20 -15.24 10.16
C GLU A 188 6.92 -13.74 10.23
N LEU A 189 6.32 -13.18 9.18
CA LEU A 189 5.95 -11.77 9.11
C LEU A 189 5.03 -11.38 10.28
N PHE A 190 3.96 -12.13 10.52
CA PHE A 190 3.00 -11.84 11.58
C PHE A 190 3.61 -12.03 12.97
N TYR A 191 4.52 -13.00 13.14
CA TYR A 191 5.28 -13.18 14.38
C TYR A 191 6.08 -11.92 14.73
N HIS A 192 6.68 -11.25 13.74
CA HIS A 192 7.42 -10.01 13.98
C HIS A 192 6.50 -8.80 14.11
N ILE A 193 5.41 -8.72 13.35
CA ILE A 193 4.44 -7.62 13.45
C ILE A 193 3.80 -7.54 14.83
N LYS A 194 3.44 -8.67 15.45
CA LYS A 194 2.86 -8.66 16.81
C LYS A 194 3.79 -8.07 17.89
N GLN A 195 5.09 -7.92 17.58
CA GLN A 195 6.08 -7.35 18.50
C GLN A 195 6.29 -5.84 18.29
N LEU A 196 5.68 -5.26 17.27
CA LEU A 196 5.75 -3.82 17.03
C LEU A 196 5.03 -3.06 18.15
N ARG A 197 5.54 -1.87 18.44
CA ARG A 197 4.97 -0.95 19.41
C ARG A 197 4.70 0.38 18.73
N ILE A 198 3.83 1.18 19.31
CA ILE A 198 3.48 2.48 18.75
C ILE A 198 4.68 3.42 18.67
N GLU A 199 5.68 3.23 19.54
CA GLU A 199 6.93 3.98 19.55
C GLU A 199 7.84 3.68 18.34
N ASP A 200 7.62 2.54 17.65
CA ASP A 200 8.33 2.20 16.42
C ASP A 200 7.85 3.06 15.23
N GLN A 201 6.71 3.73 15.39
CA GLN A 201 6.12 4.58 14.37
C GLN A 201 6.88 5.89 14.25
N TYR A 202 7.05 6.40 13.03
CA TYR A 202 7.38 7.80 12.83
C TYR A 202 6.13 8.62 12.47
N GLU A 203 6.15 9.90 12.78
CA GLU A 203 5.03 10.79 12.48
C GLU A 203 5.00 11.08 10.97
N ALA A 204 3.96 10.62 10.29
CA ALA A 204 3.76 10.91 8.88
C ALA A 204 3.51 12.40 8.67
N THR A 205 4.16 12.99 7.68
CA THR A 205 3.86 14.36 7.28
C THR A 205 2.63 14.35 6.39
N TYR A 206 1.58 15.02 6.86
CA TYR A 206 0.34 15.19 6.11
C TYR A 206 0.30 16.57 5.46
N TYR A 207 -0.06 16.59 4.19
CA TYR A 207 -0.24 17.81 3.39
C TYR A 207 -1.73 18.02 3.09
N ALA A 208 -2.16 19.26 2.92
CA ALA A 208 -3.48 19.53 2.38
C ALA A 208 -3.51 19.16 0.89
N LYS A 209 -4.62 18.58 0.41
CA LYS A 209 -4.75 18.16 -1.00
C LYS A 209 -4.49 19.32 -1.95
N GLU A 210 -5.02 20.50 -1.63
CA GLU A 210 -4.84 21.72 -2.44
C GLU A 210 -3.35 22.08 -2.60
N GLN A 211 -2.54 21.88 -1.57
CA GLN A 211 -1.11 22.14 -1.64
C GLN A 211 -0.40 21.18 -2.60
N ILE A 212 -0.78 19.91 -2.56
CA ILE A 212 -0.24 18.89 -3.46
C ILE A 212 -0.61 19.20 -4.91
N GLU A 213 -1.86 19.58 -5.16
CA GLU A 213 -2.33 19.96 -6.51
C GLU A 213 -1.57 21.16 -7.07
N ILE A 214 -1.26 22.15 -6.24
CA ILE A 214 -0.43 23.29 -6.64
C ILE A 214 0.98 22.83 -7.04
N ILE A 215 1.61 21.98 -6.23
CA ILE A 215 2.94 21.44 -6.53
C ILE A 215 2.95 20.63 -7.84
N LYS A 216 1.91 19.82 -8.08
CA LYS A 216 1.77 19.05 -9.33
C LYS A 216 1.68 19.97 -10.54
N ARG A 217 0.91 21.07 -10.45
CA ARG A 217 0.83 22.07 -11.53
C ARG A 217 2.17 22.76 -11.78
N ILE A 218 2.86 23.18 -10.72
CA ILE A 218 4.18 23.80 -10.83
C ILE A 218 5.18 22.84 -11.50
N ARG A 219 5.18 21.57 -11.08
CA ARG A 219 6.04 20.55 -11.70
C ARG A 219 5.72 20.37 -13.20
N GLN A 220 4.45 20.32 -13.55
CA GLN A 220 4.03 20.20 -14.94
C GLN A 220 4.47 21.42 -15.78
N GLU A 221 4.28 22.64 -15.26
CA GLU A 221 4.71 23.87 -15.95
C GLU A 221 6.24 23.90 -16.14
N LEU A 222 7.01 23.38 -15.19
CA LEU A 222 8.47 23.23 -15.33
C LEU A 222 8.84 22.24 -16.43
N ILE A 223 8.19 21.07 -16.47
CA ILE A 223 8.46 20.03 -17.47
C ILE A 223 8.14 20.53 -18.88
N GLU A 224 7.03 21.25 -19.05
CA GLU A 224 6.61 21.80 -20.34
C GLU A 224 7.47 22.98 -20.84
N ASN A 225 8.27 23.57 -19.95
CA ASN A 225 9.10 24.73 -20.26
C ASN A 225 10.58 24.53 -19.89
N LEU A 226 11.10 23.31 -20.04
CA LEU A 226 12.50 22.97 -19.75
C LEU A 226 13.52 23.79 -20.57
N ASP A 227 13.11 24.31 -21.72
CA ASP A 227 13.90 25.20 -22.59
C ASP A 227 13.99 26.63 -22.05
N LYS A 228 13.14 27.02 -21.10
CA LYS A 228 13.08 28.36 -20.52
C LYS A 228 13.75 28.39 -19.15
N LYS A 229 14.45 29.48 -18.85
CA LYS A 229 14.97 29.71 -17.50
C LYS A 229 13.86 30.23 -16.58
N ILE A 230 12.94 29.35 -16.20
CA ILE A 230 11.90 29.66 -15.21
C ILE A 230 12.38 29.16 -13.86
N SER A 231 12.38 30.03 -12.83
CA SER A 231 12.71 29.62 -11.49
C SER A 231 11.49 29.09 -10.72
N ILE A 232 11.70 28.11 -9.84
CA ILE A 232 10.65 27.61 -8.95
C ILE A 232 10.06 28.77 -8.13
N GLU A 233 10.89 29.73 -7.73
CA GLU A 233 10.45 30.92 -6.97
C GLU A 233 9.46 31.80 -7.74
N GLU A 234 9.65 31.95 -9.07
CA GLU A 234 8.71 32.68 -9.92
C GLU A 234 7.36 31.97 -10.02
N LEU A 235 7.36 30.64 -10.13
CA LEU A 235 6.12 29.85 -10.18
C LEU A 235 5.39 29.89 -8.85
N LEU A 236 6.11 29.74 -7.73
CA LEU A 236 5.53 29.80 -6.38
C LEU A 236 4.91 31.17 -6.04
N ARG A 237 5.39 32.28 -6.63
CA ARG A 237 4.79 33.60 -6.44
C ARG A 237 3.41 33.74 -7.09
N LYS A 238 3.12 32.94 -8.09
CA LYS A 238 1.81 32.93 -8.77
C LYS A 238 0.77 32.15 -7.98
N GLU A 239 1.19 31.31 -7.04
CA GLU A 239 0.33 30.41 -6.28
C GLU A 239 0.25 30.79 -4.80
N PRO A 240 -0.91 30.62 -4.15
CA PRO A 240 -1.12 31.01 -2.75
C PRO A 240 -0.48 29.99 -1.76
N MET A 241 0.83 29.75 -1.88
CA MET A 241 1.55 28.83 -1.02
C MET A 241 2.60 29.52 -0.15
N SER A 242 2.79 29.04 1.09
CA SER A 242 3.93 29.45 1.91
C SER A 242 5.21 28.76 1.42
N LYS A 243 6.35 29.47 1.50
CA LYS A 243 7.68 28.93 1.13
C LYS A 243 8.06 27.64 1.88
N VAL A 244 7.61 27.49 3.11
CA VAL A 244 7.91 26.31 3.95
C VAL A 244 7.28 25.03 3.39
N THR A 245 6.06 25.13 2.85
CA THR A 245 5.36 23.97 2.32
C THR A 245 6.00 23.44 1.02
N SER A 246 6.60 24.30 0.21
CA SER A 246 7.17 23.92 -1.09
C SER A 246 8.53 23.20 -0.97
N VAL A 247 9.27 23.40 0.11
CA VAL A 247 10.59 22.77 0.33
C VAL A 247 10.46 21.35 0.89
N SER A 248 9.35 21.03 1.54
CA SER A 248 9.13 19.73 2.19
C SER A 248 8.54 18.66 1.26
N TYR A 249 8.12 19.04 0.05
CA TYR A 249 7.56 18.15 -1.00
C TYR A 249 8.63 17.81 -2.04
#